data_6a109651b6cc288d0d0dba4f77c55a0e
#
_entry.id   6a109651b6cc288d0d0dba4f77c55a0e
#
_cell.length_a   1.000
_cell.length_b   1.000
_cell.length_c   1.000
_cell.angle_alpha   90.00
_cell.angle_beta   90.00
_cell.angle_gamma   90.00
#
_symmetry.space_group_name_H-M   'P 1'
#
loop_
_entity.id
_entity.type
_entity.pdbx_description
1 polymer ?
#
loop_
_entity_poly.entity_id
_entity_poly.type
_entity_poly.pdbx_seq_one_letter_code
_entity_poly.pdbx_strand_id
1 'polypeptide(L)'
;MKRIGYLLLIALLLSCLASCKADQLPKPYYLFVYNSKSMTEEDFSAIESLDDLYPDYTLVKVDTHGLKTAKDVYNRLIQERDARGCDPKGIQIFGTPSAVPAFVHKHEFEMQTQEEMYREDDFVSDYFYTNFNNDPDALDQISAHELAHSLDEIDIMPAWHVVRLPLLRGDFADFVTKYREYLALVEEQDIVNISVASPILPVGWYSVAVDDTGYFLTRARDEWKFIDNVHLYGTTEGVYASTLDLEGSCNADDWAPLTKQNVCEIFHESHANKDVLSQTIFTGRGKYDYYCTDVLTTNTINRKLNGMPYFLNTGGCQPAKGMSGNIITKALSGRCVGAIASTAVLHGIDIDCMLSGEEYVQGYCKYSLLYGYLKAKSEGATRAEAFCAGQQQMAQAFIQNADTTDVQSYQSNLNNLLAFQNFGLIDP
;
A
#
# COMPACT_ATOMS: atom_id res chain seq x y z
N MET A 1 12.95 55.83 -41.26
CA MET A 1 12.64 55.86 -39.81
C MET A 1 11.76 54.73 -39.29
N LYS A 2 10.80 54.16 -40.07
CA LYS A 2 9.93 53.07 -39.56
C LYS A 2 10.66 51.75 -39.34
N ARG A 3 11.76 51.40 -40.04
CA ARG A 3 12.50 50.11 -39.85
C ARG A 3 13.38 50.07 -38.58
N ILE A 4 13.82 51.20 -38.06
CA ILE A 4 14.65 51.25 -36.84
C ILE A 4 13.78 51.05 -35.59
N GLY A 5 12.51 51.48 -35.64
CA GLY A 5 11.58 51.27 -34.52
C GLY A 5 11.20 49.79 -34.32
N TYR A 6 11.10 49.02 -35.40
CA TYR A 6 10.83 47.58 -35.32
C TYR A 6 12.00 46.77 -34.77
N LEU A 7 13.23 47.11 -35.12
CA LEU A 7 14.43 46.49 -34.58
C LEU A 7 14.64 46.77 -33.10
N LEU A 8 14.34 48.01 -32.65
CA LEU A 8 14.35 48.37 -31.22
C LEU A 8 13.26 47.63 -30.43
N LEU A 9 12.06 47.47 -30.99
CA LEU A 9 10.97 46.75 -30.33
C LEU A 9 11.28 45.26 -30.21
N ILE A 10 11.87 44.62 -31.23
CA ILE A 10 12.30 43.24 -31.21
C ILE A 10 13.47 43.06 -30.23
N ALA A 11 14.42 43.97 -30.18
CA ALA A 11 15.50 43.94 -29.21
C ALA A 11 15.01 44.10 -27.76
N LEU A 12 14.01 44.96 -27.53
CA LEU A 12 13.35 45.09 -26.22
C LEU A 12 12.55 43.81 -25.83
N LEU A 13 11.81 43.21 -26.76
CA LEU A 13 11.11 41.96 -26.54
C LEU A 13 12.09 40.82 -26.28
N LEU A 14 13.18 40.73 -27.00
CA LEU A 14 14.22 39.72 -26.76
C LEU A 14 14.98 39.97 -25.44
N SER A 15 15.18 41.20 -25.03
CA SER A 15 15.78 41.52 -23.72
C SER A 15 14.79 41.29 -22.57
N CYS A 16 13.49 41.47 -22.76
CA CYS A 16 12.47 41.08 -21.81
C CYS A 16 12.34 39.53 -21.70
N LEU A 17 12.48 38.82 -22.81
CA LEU A 17 12.52 37.33 -22.80
C LEU A 17 13.84 36.80 -22.23
N ALA A 18 14.96 37.52 -22.39
CA ALA A 18 16.25 37.12 -21.82
C ALA A 18 16.39 37.53 -20.34
N SER A 19 15.58 38.47 -19.84
CA SER A 19 15.54 38.81 -18.40
C SER A 19 14.52 38.01 -17.60
N CYS A 20 13.64 37.26 -18.25
CA CYS A 20 13.05 36.10 -17.60
C CYS A 20 14.19 35.11 -17.36
N LYS A 21 14.92 35.24 -16.23
CA LYS A 21 15.49 34.04 -15.59
C LYS A 21 14.34 33.06 -15.64
N ALA A 22 14.49 31.96 -16.38
CA ALA A 22 13.66 30.82 -16.19
C ALA A 22 13.74 30.58 -14.67
N ASP A 23 12.71 31.01 -13.93
CA ASP A 23 12.54 30.59 -12.55
C ASP A 23 12.59 29.08 -12.66
N GLN A 24 13.71 28.50 -12.24
CA GLN A 24 13.82 27.06 -12.20
C GLN A 24 12.65 26.64 -11.32
N LEU A 25 11.70 25.94 -11.91
CA LEU A 25 10.60 25.38 -11.14
C LEU A 25 11.20 24.77 -9.88
N PRO A 26 10.62 25.03 -8.71
CA PRO A 26 11.17 24.52 -7.47
C PRO A 26 11.35 23.02 -7.64
N LYS A 27 12.54 22.51 -7.28
CA LYS A 27 12.85 21.08 -7.36
C LYS A 27 11.74 20.31 -6.65
N PRO A 28 11.16 19.24 -7.25
CA PRO A 28 10.15 18.45 -6.57
C PRO A 28 10.70 17.93 -5.25
N TYR A 29 9.83 17.67 -4.27
CA TYR A 29 10.28 17.30 -2.94
C TYR A 29 9.44 16.19 -2.33
N TYR A 30 10.09 15.44 -1.42
CA TYR A 30 9.45 14.52 -0.49
C TYR A 30 9.44 15.11 0.92
N LEU A 31 8.39 14.82 1.69
CA LEU A 31 8.34 15.07 3.12
C LEU A 31 8.87 13.83 3.87
N PHE A 32 9.98 13.96 4.58
CA PHE A 32 10.56 12.92 5.43
C PHE A 32 10.22 13.22 6.88
N VAL A 33 9.23 12.48 7.40
CA VAL A 33 8.56 12.73 8.69
C VAL A 33 9.08 11.76 9.74
N TYR A 34 9.61 12.26 10.84
CA TYR A 34 10.17 11.45 11.90
C TYR A 34 10.01 12.13 13.27
N ASN A 35 10.27 11.40 14.35
CA ASN A 35 10.36 11.94 15.69
C ASN A 35 11.79 11.75 16.21
N SER A 36 12.54 12.83 16.35
CA SER A 36 13.95 12.80 16.74
C SER A 36 14.20 12.11 18.08
N LYS A 37 13.26 12.16 19.02
CA LYS A 37 13.37 11.43 20.30
C LYS A 37 13.23 9.91 20.20
N SER A 38 12.62 9.45 19.11
CA SER A 38 12.40 8.02 18.86
C SER A 38 13.50 7.39 18.00
N MET A 39 14.63 8.09 17.82
CA MET A 39 15.77 7.66 17.01
C MET A 39 17.07 7.68 17.79
N THR A 40 18.02 6.87 17.36
CA THR A 40 19.43 6.97 17.75
C THR A 40 20.16 7.96 16.83
N GLU A 41 21.39 8.36 17.17
CA GLU A 41 22.24 9.14 16.25
C GLU A 41 22.56 8.35 14.98
N GLU A 42 22.70 7.04 15.07
CA GLU A 42 22.96 6.15 13.95
C GLU A 42 21.74 6.05 13.02
N ASP A 43 20.52 5.91 13.58
CA ASP A 43 19.28 5.95 12.80
C ASP A 43 19.15 7.28 12.04
N PHE A 44 19.43 8.38 12.72
CA PHE A 44 19.35 9.70 12.11
C PHE A 44 20.36 9.86 10.97
N SER A 45 21.61 9.45 11.19
CA SER A 45 22.64 9.45 10.15
C SER A 45 22.25 8.58 8.93
N ALA A 46 21.63 7.44 9.18
CA ALA A 46 21.16 6.55 8.11
C ALA A 46 20.05 7.22 7.27
N ILE A 47 19.09 7.91 7.91
CA ILE A 47 18.04 8.68 7.21
C ILE A 47 18.66 9.85 6.45
N GLU A 48 19.65 10.55 7.00
CA GLU A 48 20.35 11.61 6.28
C GLU A 48 21.11 11.10 5.06
N SER A 49 21.66 9.90 5.12
CA SER A 49 22.36 9.28 4.00
C SER A 49 21.45 8.94 2.82
N LEU A 50 20.11 8.98 2.98
CA LEU A 50 19.17 8.75 1.88
C LEU A 50 19.16 9.87 0.85
N ASP A 51 19.72 11.06 1.16
CA ASP A 51 19.76 12.20 0.24
C ASP A 51 20.43 11.83 -1.10
N ASP A 52 21.39 10.90 -1.11
CA ASP A 52 22.08 10.44 -2.32
C ASP A 52 21.22 9.52 -3.22
N LEU A 53 20.21 8.88 -2.66
CA LEU A 53 19.27 8.03 -3.43
C LEU A 53 18.24 8.86 -4.21
N TYR A 54 18.05 10.12 -3.86
CA TYR A 54 17.02 10.98 -4.48
C TYR A 54 17.64 12.26 -5.10
N PRO A 55 18.58 12.13 -6.07
CA PRO A 55 19.34 13.27 -6.59
C PRO A 55 18.46 14.32 -7.26
N ASP A 56 17.29 13.94 -7.76
CA ASP A 56 16.35 14.82 -8.46
C ASP A 56 15.30 15.48 -7.55
N TYR A 57 15.33 15.17 -6.26
CA TYR A 57 14.36 15.63 -5.27
C TYR A 57 15.01 16.39 -4.13
N THR A 58 14.23 17.20 -3.44
CA THR A 58 14.60 17.78 -2.15
C THR A 58 13.96 16.97 -1.03
N LEU A 59 14.75 16.43 -0.11
CA LEU A 59 14.21 15.74 1.07
C LEU A 59 13.96 16.76 2.19
N VAL A 60 12.70 17.03 2.47
CA VAL A 60 12.27 17.98 3.50
C VAL A 60 12.06 17.23 4.80
N LYS A 61 12.97 17.42 5.73
CA LYS A 61 12.96 16.74 7.03
C LYS A 61 12.03 17.44 8.00
N VAL A 62 10.99 16.73 8.46
CA VAL A 62 9.95 17.24 9.37
C VAL A 62 10.03 16.47 10.69
N ASP A 63 10.56 17.13 11.73
CA ASP A 63 10.56 16.56 13.08
C ASP A 63 9.20 16.78 13.75
N THR A 64 8.57 15.70 14.16
CA THR A 64 7.28 15.70 14.88
C THR A 64 7.44 15.64 16.39
N HIS A 65 8.64 15.86 16.92
CA HIS A 65 8.86 15.90 18.36
C HIS A 65 7.92 16.89 19.04
N GLY A 66 7.15 16.40 20.02
CA GLY A 66 6.15 17.20 20.74
C GLY A 66 4.73 17.18 20.14
N LEU A 67 4.55 16.72 18.91
CA LEU A 67 3.24 16.50 18.32
C LEU A 67 2.65 15.19 18.88
N LYS A 68 1.39 15.21 19.26
CA LYS A 68 0.75 14.10 20.00
C LYS A 68 -0.34 13.38 19.23
N THR A 69 -0.91 14.04 18.24
CA THR A 69 -2.06 13.54 17.48
C THR A 69 -1.76 13.54 15.98
N ALA A 70 -2.49 12.72 15.23
CA ALA A 70 -2.42 12.74 13.76
C ALA A 70 -2.77 14.12 13.19
N LYS A 71 -3.74 14.80 13.80
CA LYS A 71 -4.10 16.18 13.47
C LYS A 71 -2.92 17.15 13.61
N ASP A 72 -2.14 17.06 14.70
CA ASP A 72 -0.99 17.93 14.90
C ASP A 72 0.05 17.71 13.79
N VAL A 73 0.30 16.43 13.43
CA VAL A 73 1.21 16.07 12.34
C VAL A 73 0.67 16.58 11.00
N TYR A 74 -0.59 16.34 10.70
CA TYR A 74 -1.25 16.78 9.48
C TYR A 74 -1.14 18.31 9.29
N ASN A 75 -1.46 19.08 10.34
CA ASN A 75 -1.33 20.54 10.31
C ASN A 75 0.13 20.99 10.13
N ARG A 76 1.09 20.27 10.71
CA ARG A 76 2.52 20.55 10.51
C ARG A 76 2.94 20.32 9.06
N LEU A 77 2.44 19.27 8.41
CA LEU A 77 2.75 18.95 7.02
C LEU A 77 2.11 19.97 6.06
N ILE A 78 0.89 20.46 6.35
CA ILE A 78 0.28 21.58 5.62
C ILE A 78 1.16 22.82 5.69
N GLN A 79 1.68 23.19 6.86
CA GLN A 79 2.57 24.34 7.01
C GLN A 79 3.84 24.21 6.15
N GLU A 80 4.41 23.00 6.05
CA GLU A 80 5.58 22.76 5.20
C GLU A 80 5.23 22.86 3.70
N ARG A 81 4.08 22.34 3.27
CA ARG A 81 3.58 22.50 1.91
C ARG A 81 3.36 23.96 1.57
N ASP A 82 2.65 24.70 2.42
CA ASP A 82 2.28 26.09 2.18
C ASP A 82 3.53 27.00 2.13
N ALA A 83 4.53 26.72 2.98
CA ALA A 83 5.80 27.43 2.94
C ALA A 83 6.57 27.24 1.62
N ARG A 84 6.29 26.16 0.87
CA ARG A 84 6.91 25.86 -0.42
C ARG A 84 6.07 26.26 -1.61
N GLY A 85 4.77 26.49 -1.41
CA GLY A 85 3.82 26.88 -2.45
C GLY A 85 3.54 25.82 -3.51
N CYS A 86 3.86 24.55 -3.24
CA CYS A 86 3.57 23.43 -4.12
C CYS A 86 3.39 22.14 -3.29
N ASP A 87 2.71 21.14 -3.88
CA ASP A 87 2.46 19.87 -3.25
C ASP A 87 3.73 18.99 -3.23
N PRO A 88 3.90 18.10 -2.22
CA PRO A 88 4.95 17.10 -2.20
C PRO A 88 4.71 16.04 -3.28
N LYS A 89 5.77 15.36 -3.70
CA LYS A 89 5.67 14.15 -4.53
C LYS A 89 5.18 12.97 -3.71
N GLY A 90 5.54 12.92 -2.43
CA GLY A 90 5.14 11.87 -1.51
C GLY A 90 5.62 12.16 -0.10
N ILE A 91 5.19 11.30 0.83
CA ILE A 91 5.51 11.40 2.25
C ILE A 91 6.10 10.08 2.72
N GLN A 92 7.32 10.14 3.25
CA GLN A 92 7.97 9.04 3.95
C GLN A 92 7.85 9.25 5.45
N ILE A 93 7.24 8.30 6.15
CA ILE A 93 7.09 8.34 7.61
C ILE A 93 8.04 7.32 8.23
N PHE A 94 8.88 7.76 9.18
CA PHE A 94 9.79 6.90 9.93
C PHE A 94 9.30 6.71 11.36
N GLY A 95 8.99 5.47 11.70
CA GLY A 95 8.56 5.05 13.03
C GLY A 95 7.11 4.57 13.10
N THR A 96 6.81 3.94 14.23
CA THR A 96 5.47 3.43 14.55
C THR A 96 4.50 4.58 14.84
N PRO A 97 3.16 4.35 14.92
CA PRO A 97 2.20 5.37 15.32
C PRO A 97 2.45 6.01 16.69
N SER A 98 3.18 5.34 17.58
CA SER A 98 3.61 5.94 18.86
C SER A 98 4.73 6.97 18.70
N ALA A 99 5.52 6.90 17.63
CA ALA A 99 6.57 7.86 17.32
C ALA A 99 6.06 9.00 16.44
N VAL A 100 5.35 8.66 15.35
CA VAL A 100 4.69 9.59 14.44
C VAL A 100 3.22 9.19 14.35
N PRO A 101 2.31 9.91 15.00
CA PRO A 101 0.89 9.56 15.05
C PRO A 101 0.27 9.28 13.67
N ALA A 102 -0.61 8.30 13.61
CA ALA A 102 -1.48 7.97 12.48
C ALA A 102 -2.93 8.24 12.86
N PHE A 103 -3.82 8.45 11.88
CA PHE A 103 -5.25 8.58 12.14
C PHE A 103 -5.81 7.26 12.70
N VAL A 104 -6.77 7.36 13.59
CA VAL A 104 -7.53 6.23 14.13
C VAL A 104 -8.90 6.22 13.49
N HIS A 105 -9.33 5.08 13.00
CA HIS A 105 -10.64 4.90 12.38
C HIS A 105 -11.47 3.88 13.14
N LYS A 106 -12.74 4.17 13.31
CA LYS A 106 -13.69 3.19 13.82
C LYS A 106 -14.00 2.17 12.73
N HIS A 107 -13.92 0.91 13.08
CA HIS A 107 -14.29 -0.18 12.19
C HIS A 107 -15.80 -0.45 12.29
N GLU A 108 -16.59 0.40 11.68
CA GLU A 108 -18.06 0.34 11.72
C GLU A 108 -18.64 0.49 10.30
N PHE A 109 -19.62 -0.37 9.95
CA PHE A 109 -20.40 -0.29 8.71
C PHE A 109 -21.75 -0.97 8.85
N GLU A 110 -22.71 -0.60 8.00
CA GLU A 110 -24.08 -1.15 8.02
C GLU A 110 -24.13 -2.59 7.48
N MET A 111 -24.96 -3.43 8.13
CA MET A 111 -25.26 -4.77 7.68
C MET A 111 -26.58 -4.77 6.89
N GLN A 112 -26.60 -5.36 5.68
CA GLN A 112 -27.78 -5.36 4.79
C GLN A 112 -29.07 -5.94 5.38
N THR A 113 -28.97 -6.84 6.36
CA THR A 113 -30.10 -7.70 6.74
C THR A 113 -30.80 -7.34 8.04
N GLN A 114 -30.30 -6.39 8.86
CA GLN A 114 -30.79 -6.28 10.25
C GLN A 114 -30.90 -4.85 10.79
N GLU A 115 -30.66 -3.81 10.06
CA GLU A 115 -30.50 -2.44 10.61
C GLU A 115 -29.42 -2.37 11.73
N GLU A 116 -28.50 -3.32 11.76
CA GLU A 116 -27.43 -3.44 12.74
C GLU A 116 -26.11 -2.95 12.17
N MET A 117 -25.33 -2.29 13.02
CA MET A 117 -23.97 -1.90 12.71
C MET A 117 -23.01 -3.04 13.01
N TYR A 118 -22.19 -3.43 12.00
CA TYR A 118 -21.02 -4.26 12.26
C TYR A 118 -19.94 -3.43 12.96
N ARG A 119 -19.27 -4.01 13.94
CA ARG A 119 -18.22 -3.35 14.71
C ARG A 119 -17.09 -4.30 15.03
N GLU A 120 -15.88 -3.81 14.87
CA GLU A 120 -14.63 -4.48 15.26
C GLU A 120 -13.72 -3.49 16.01
N ASP A 121 -12.50 -3.93 16.35
CA ASP A 121 -11.50 -3.06 16.94
C ASP A 121 -11.11 -1.91 15.99
N ASP A 122 -11.01 -0.70 16.52
CA ASP A 122 -10.49 0.46 15.81
C ASP A 122 -9.11 0.14 15.19
N PHE A 123 -8.81 0.78 14.07
CA PHE A 123 -7.55 0.58 13.38
C PHE A 123 -6.85 1.90 13.06
N VAL A 124 -5.55 1.83 12.80
CA VAL A 124 -4.71 2.99 12.45
C VAL A 124 -4.44 3.05 10.96
N SER A 125 -4.37 4.26 10.39
CA SER A 125 -4.17 4.49 8.97
C SER A 125 -3.38 5.76 8.70
N ASP A 126 -2.55 5.74 7.66
CA ASP A 126 -1.90 6.92 7.11
C ASP A 126 -2.64 7.47 5.89
N TYR A 127 -3.79 6.91 5.53
CA TYR A 127 -4.51 7.23 4.31
C TYR A 127 -4.73 8.73 4.12
N PHE A 128 -5.18 9.43 5.13
CA PHE A 128 -5.47 10.85 5.02
C PHE A 128 -4.23 11.76 4.97
N TYR A 129 -3.02 11.23 5.13
CA TYR A 129 -1.82 11.97 4.76
C TYR A 129 -1.59 12.04 3.24
N THR A 130 -2.38 11.33 2.42
CA THR A 130 -2.27 11.32 0.95
C THR A 130 -2.80 12.58 0.27
N ASN A 131 -3.51 13.44 1.00
CA ASN A 131 -3.89 14.79 0.54
C ASN A 131 -4.05 15.73 1.74
N PHE A 132 -4.08 17.05 1.49
CA PHE A 132 -4.24 18.07 2.54
C PHE A 132 -5.45 18.98 2.27
N ASN A 133 -6.51 18.44 1.65
CA ASN A 133 -7.72 19.17 1.32
C ASN A 133 -8.79 19.11 2.41
N ASN A 134 -8.60 18.24 3.40
CA ASN A 134 -9.59 17.94 4.42
C ASN A 134 -9.38 18.75 5.70
N ASP A 135 -10.47 18.98 6.45
CA ASP A 135 -10.39 19.41 7.85
C ASP A 135 -9.92 18.23 8.73
N PRO A 136 -8.75 18.31 9.37
CA PRO A 136 -8.25 17.21 10.19
C PRO A 136 -9.12 16.88 11.40
N ASP A 137 -10.03 17.77 11.83
CA ASP A 137 -10.99 17.48 12.88
C ASP A 137 -12.08 16.49 12.43
N ALA A 138 -12.37 16.44 11.13
CA ALA A 138 -13.34 15.52 10.56
C ALA A 138 -12.75 14.12 10.28
N LEU A 139 -11.43 13.95 10.32
CA LEU A 139 -10.77 12.71 9.87
C LEU A 139 -10.48 11.71 10.99
N ASP A 140 -10.24 12.20 12.22
CA ASP A 140 -9.91 11.32 13.34
C ASP A 140 -11.17 10.67 13.91
N GLN A 141 -11.10 9.37 14.16
CA GLN A 141 -12.24 8.53 14.64
C GLN A 141 -13.38 8.36 13.62
N ILE A 142 -13.21 8.79 12.35
CA ILE A 142 -14.25 8.58 11.35
C ILE A 142 -14.38 7.08 11.01
N SER A 143 -15.62 6.59 10.93
CA SER A 143 -15.94 5.24 10.46
C SER A 143 -16.17 5.21 8.95
N ALA A 144 -16.15 4.02 8.34
CA ALA A 144 -16.53 3.85 6.95
C ALA A 144 -18.01 4.23 6.70
N HIS A 145 -18.88 4.01 7.71
CA HIS A 145 -20.26 4.45 7.68
C HIS A 145 -20.37 5.98 7.59
N GLU A 146 -19.72 6.71 8.50
CA GLU A 146 -19.72 8.17 8.51
C GLU A 146 -19.11 8.75 7.24
N LEU A 147 -17.97 8.17 6.81
CA LEU A 147 -17.27 8.60 5.58
C LEU A 147 -18.13 8.42 4.33
N ALA A 148 -18.89 7.31 4.22
CA ALA A 148 -19.77 7.06 3.09
C ALA A 148 -20.86 8.14 2.93
N HIS A 149 -21.28 8.77 4.04
CA HIS A 149 -22.24 9.85 4.06
C HIS A 149 -21.63 11.27 3.98
N SER A 150 -20.30 11.36 3.95
CA SER A 150 -19.55 12.65 3.99
C SER A 150 -18.64 12.84 2.79
N LEU A 151 -18.79 12.04 1.72
CA LEU A 151 -17.91 12.13 0.53
C LEU A 151 -18.02 13.47 -0.23
N ASP A 152 -19.09 14.23 -0.02
CA ASP A 152 -19.22 15.60 -0.55
C ASP A 152 -18.36 16.62 0.23
N GLU A 153 -17.98 16.29 1.48
CA GLU A 153 -17.24 17.15 2.40
C GLU A 153 -15.80 16.68 2.60
N ILE A 154 -15.55 15.38 2.47
CA ILE A 154 -14.24 14.75 2.69
C ILE A 154 -13.69 14.23 1.37
N ASP A 155 -12.55 14.79 0.97
CA ASP A 155 -11.81 14.35 -0.21
C ASP A 155 -11.04 13.05 0.10
N ILE A 156 -11.49 11.95 -0.49
CA ILE A 156 -10.85 10.64 -0.37
C ILE A 156 -9.86 10.37 -1.52
N MET A 157 -9.65 11.31 -2.45
CA MET A 157 -8.75 11.07 -3.58
C MET A 157 -7.29 11.29 -3.17
N PRO A 158 -6.43 10.26 -3.21
CA PRO A 158 -4.99 10.45 -2.97
C PRO A 158 -4.37 11.40 -4.02
N ALA A 159 -3.68 12.43 -3.56
CA ALA A 159 -2.93 13.35 -4.41
C ALA A 159 -1.46 12.92 -4.58
N TRP A 160 -0.91 12.23 -3.58
CA TRP A 160 0.46 11.68 -3.54
C TRP A 160 0.53 10.42 -2.70
N HIS A 161 1.63 9.68 -2.85
CA HIS A 161 1.83 8.46 -2.10
C HIS A 161 2.36 8.73 -0.68
N VAL A 162 1.98 7.84 0.24
CA VAL A 162 2.49 7.80 1.62
C VAL A 162 3.07 6.42 1.90
N VAL A 163 4.27 6.39 2.45
CA VAL A 163 4.96 5.15 2.83
C VAL A 163 5.43 5.27 4.27
N ARG A 164 5.14 4.26 5.08
CA ARG A 164 5.61 4.21 6.47
C ARG A 164 6.66 3.12 6.66
N LEU A 165 7.76 3.45 7.31
CA LEU A 165 8.75 2.49 7.81
C LEU A 165 8.56 2.37 9.33
N PRO A 166 7.73 1.42 9.82
CA PRO A 166 7.31 1.34 11.22
C PRO A 166 8.31 0.55 12.08
N LEU A 167 9.60 0.89 11.98
CA LEU A 167 10.66 0.27 12.75
C LEU A 167 10.81 0.90 14.13
N LEU A 168 11.43 0.16 15.03
CA LEU A 168 11.79 0.64 16.34
C LEU A 168 13.15 1.39 16.30
N ARG A 169 13.41 2.10 17.37
CA ARG A 169 14.67 2.81 17.59
C ARG A 169 15.86 1.84 17.50
N GLY A 170 16.83 2.15 16.68
CA GLY A 170 18.03 1.36 16.44
C GLY A 170 17.98 0.43 15.23
N ASP A 171 16.82 0.30 14.55
CA ASP A 171 16.65 -0.64 13.44
C ASP A 171 16.75 0.03 12.06
N PHE A 172 16.77 1.37 11.98
CA PHE A 172 16.70 2.09 10.69
C PHE A 172 17.99 1.97 9.87
N ALA A 173 19.15 1.99 10.53
CA ALA A 173 20.44 1.89 9.85
C ALA A 173 20.60 0.55 9.11
N ASP A 174 20.24 -0.55 9.76
CA ASP A 174 20.25 -1.88 9.15
C ASP A 174 19.26 -1.97 7.99
N PHE A 175 18.09 -1.34 8.14
CA PHE A 175 17.09 -1.32 7.07
C PHE A 175 17.59 -0.54 5.83
N VAL A 176 18.17 0.64 6.03
CA VAL A 176 18.73 1.45 4.92
C VAL A 176 19.82 0.69 4.18
N THR A 177 20.70 -0.01 4.91
CA THR A 177 21.75 -0.86 4.30
C THR A 177 21.13 -1.95 3.42
N LYS A 178 20.15 -2.68 3.93
CA LYS A 178 19.44 -3.72 3.21
C LYS A 178 18.69 -3.17 1.98
N TYR A 179 18.09 -1.99 2.12
CA TYR A 179 17.37 -1.35 1.01
C TYR A 179 18.30 -0.96 -0.13
N ARG A 180 19.51 -0.47 0.17
CA ARG A 180 20.55 -0.21 -0.84
C ARG A 180 21.00 -1.48 -1.54
N GLU A 181 21.17 -2.59 -0.80
CA GLU A 181 21.42 -3.91 -1.40
C GLU A 181 20.31 -4.30 -2.38
N TYR A 182 19.05 -4.11 -1.98
CA TYR A 182 17.89 -4.38 -2.84
C TYR A 182 17.94 -3.56 -4.13
N LEU A 183 18.20 -2.25 -4.04
CA LEU A 183 18.25 -1.39 -5.22
C LEU A 183 19.34 -1.83 -6.20
N ALA A 184 20.52 -2.19 -5.71
CA ALA A 184 21.61 -2.71 -6.56
C ALA A 184 21.22 -4.03 -7.24
N LEU A 185 20.51 -4.92 -6.55
CA LEU A 185 20.08 -6.20 -7.10
C LEU A 185 19.02 -6.05 -8.20
N VAL A 186 18.04 -5.15 -8.05
CA VAL A 186 16.98 -4.96 -9.06
C VAL A 186 17.46 -4.24 -10.32
N GLU A 187 18.62 -3.62 -10.29
CA GLU A 187 19.29 -3.12 -11.50
C GLU A 187 19.92 -4.26 -12.33
N GLU A 188 20.25 -5.39 -11.70
CA GLU A 188 20.99 -6.49 -12.32
C GLU A 188 20.10 -7.70 -12.67
N GLN A 189 18.93 -7.85 -12.05
CA GLN A 189 18.07 -9.03 -12.21
C GLN A 189 16.59 -8.69 -12.20
N ASP A 190 15.81 -9.50 -12.92
CA ASP A 190 14.37 -9.41 -12.92
C ASP A 190 13.78 -9.84 -11.56
N ILE A 191 12.65 -9.21 -11.19
CA ILE A 191 11.89 -9.58 -9.99
C ILE A 191 11.05 -10.83 -10.28
N VAL A 192 11.15 -11.82 -9.40
CA VAL A 192 10.30 -13.02 -9.44
C VAL A 192 9.02 -12.77 -8.64
N ASN A 193 7.87 -12.96 -9.28
CA ASN A 193 6.57 -12.81 -8.66
C ASN A 193 6.10 -14.17 -8.12
N ILE A 194 5.79 -14.25 -6.82
CA ILE A 194 5.33 -15.48 -6.15
C ILE A 194 3.91 -15.27 -5.65
N SER A 195 2.96 -16.03 -6.19
CA SER A 195 1.60 -16.10 -5.64
C SER A 195 1.52 -17.22 -4.60
N VAL A 196 1.05 -16.90 -3.40
CA VAL A 196 0.76 -17.83 -2.32
C VAL A 196 -0.69 -17.62 -1.91
N ALA A 197 -1.61 -18.29 -2.57
CA ALA A 197 -3.03 -18.05 -2.42
C ALA A 197 -3.82 -19.28 -2.01
N SER A 198 -4.82 -19.11 -1.16
CA SER A 198 -5.78 -20.15 -0.82
C SER A 198 -7.21 -19.59 -0.78
N PRO A 199 -8.24 -20.42 -1.05
CA PRO A 199 -9.62 -19.97 -0.99
C PRO A 199 -9.97 -19.40 0.38
N ILE A 200 -10.66 -18.27 0.42
CA ILE A 200 -11.06 -17.65 1.69
C ILE A 200 -12.47 -18.04 2.10
N LEU A 201 -13.37 -18.20 1.13
CA LEU A 201 -14.77 -18.60 1.36
C LEU A 201 -15.22 -19.63 0.31
N PRO A 202 -15.99 -20.66 0.70
CA PRO A 202 -16.74 -21.44 -0.25
C PRO A 202 -17.89 -20.59 -0.76
N VAL A 203 -17.90 -20.28 -2.02
CA VAL A 203 -19.01 -19.56 -2.63
C VAL A 203 -20.15 -20.53 -2.81
N GLY A 204 -21.19 -20.42 -2.01
CA GLY A 204 -22.29 -21.38 -1.92
C GLY A 204 -23.09 -21.62 -3.22
N TRP A 205 -22.82 -20.88 -4.28
CA TRP A 205 -23.45 -20.99 -5.58
C TRP A 205 -22.48 -21.37 -6.71
N TYR A 206 -21.18 -21.25 -6.49
CA TYR A 206 -20.15 -21.59 -7.48
C TYR A 206 -19.38 -22.82 -7.01
N SER A 207 -19.34 -23.83 -7.84
CA SER A 207 -18.63 -25.09 -7.56
C SER A 207 -17.10 -24.99 -7.67
N VAL A 208 -16.57 -23.78 -7.74
CA VAL A 208 -15.15 -23.48 -7.95
C VAL A 208 -14.67 -22.63 -6.80
N ALA A 209 -13.74 -23.18 -6.02
CA ALA A 209 -12.93 -22.32 -5.15
C ALA A 209 -11.93 -21.59 -6.03
N VAL A 210 -11.98 -20.29 -5.99
CA VAL A 210 -11.06 -19.47 -6.76
C VAL A 210 -9.89 -19.14 -5.84
N ASP A 211 -8.69 -19.53 -6.24
CA ASP A 211 -7.45 -18.97 -5.71
C ASP A 211 -7.33 -17.54 -6.23
N ASP A 212 -8.00 -16.63 -5.56
CA ASP A 212 -8.33 -15.30 -6.06
C ASP A 212 -7.12 -14.57 -6.63
N THR A 213 -6.05 -14.44 -5.84
CA THR A 213 -4.84 -13.75 -6.27
C THR A 213 -4.06 -14.56 -7.31
N GLY A 214 -4.03 -15.88 -7.20
CA GLY A 214 -3.39 -16.73 -8.21
C GLY A 214 -4.06 -16.58 -9.57
N TYR A 215 -5.39 -16.59 -9.61
CA TYR A 215 -6.16 -16.33 -10.82
C TYR A 215 -5.94 -14.91 -11.36
N PHE A 216 -5.97 -13.93 -10.48
CA PHE A 216 -5.73 -12.53 -10.82
C PHE A 216 -4.32 -12.31 -11.41
N LEU A 217 -3.27 -12.87 -10.78
CA LEU A 217 -1.90 -12.76 -11.27
C LEU A 217 -1.69 -13.53 -12.59
N THR A 218 -2.39 -14.67 -12.78
CA THR A 218 -2.40 -15.38 -14.07
C THR A 218 -2.97 -14.48 -15.17
N ARG A 219 -4.07 -13.78 -14.91
CA ARG A 219 -4.61 -12.81 -15.88
C ARG A 219 -3.67 -11.63 -16.09
N ALA A 220 -3.07 -11.11 -15.05
CA ALA A 220 -2.10 -10.02 -15.14
C ALA A 220 -0.89 -10.40 -16.02
N ARG A 221 -0.45 -11.66 -15.97
CA ARG A 221 0.59 -12.21 -16.84
C ARG A 221 0.09 -12.47 -18.27
N ASP A 222 -1.01 -13.22 -18.41
CA ASP A 222 -1.40 -13.84 -19.68
C ASP A 222 -2.28 -12.93 -20.55
N GLU A 223 -3.19 -12.17 -19.94
CA GLU A 223 -4.13 -11.31 -20.65
C GLU A 223 -3.65 -9.85 -20.72
N TRP A 224 -3.35 -9.24 -19.55
CA TRP A 224 -3.03 -7.81 -19.47
C TRP A 224 -1.55 -7.50 -19.69
N LYS A 225 -0.65 -8.49 -19.55
CA LYS A 225 0.80 -8.32 -19.71
C LYS A 225 1.40 -7.29 -18.74
N PHE A 226 0.87 -7.21 -17.54
CA PHE A 226 1.38 -6.29 -16.51
C PHE A 226 2.60 -6.83 -15.76
N ILE A 227 2.73 -8.15 -15.67
CA ILE A 227 3.82 -8.84 -14.98
C ILE A 227 4.28 -10.05 -15.77
N ASP A 228 5.54 -10.38 -15.59
CA ASP A 228 6.17 -11.61 -16.08
C ASP A 228 6.64 -12.46 -14.89
N ASN A 229 7.18 -13.64 -15.18
CA ASN A 229 7.87 -14.51 -14.23
C ASN A 229 7.06 -14.77 -12.96
N VAL A 230 5.84 -15.31 -13.13
CA VAL A 230 4.89 -15.60 -12.05
C VAL A 230 4.93 -17.08 -11.70
N HIS A 231 5.22 -17.38 -10.44
CA HIS A 231 5.19 -18.70 -9.84
C HIS A 231 3.95 -18.86 -8.94
N LEU A 232 3.18 -19.92 -9.13
CA LEU A 232 1.90 -20.13 -8.46
C LEU A 232 1.98 -21.23 -7.42
N TYR A 233 1.67 -20.89 -6.17
CA TYR A 233 1.54 -21.82 -5.05
C TYR A 233 0.17 -21.64 -4.41
N GLY A 234 -0.52 -22.75 -4.16
CA GLY A 234 -1.91 -22.72 -3.73
C GLY A 234 -2.29 -23.89 -2.84
N THR A 235 -3.57 -23.96 -2.49
CA THR A 235 -4.09 -25.08 -1.72
C THR A 235 -4.20 -26.33 -2.60
N THR A 236 -3.42 -27.35 -2.28
CA THR A 236 -3.40 -28.64 -2.98
C THR A 236 -4.27 -29.68 -2.30
N GLU A 237 -4.85 -29.37 -1.13
CA GLU A 237 -5.61 -30.28 -0.28
C GLU A 237 -7.04 -29.77 -0.07
N GLY A 238 -7.94 -30.68 0.34
CA GLY A 238 -9.31 -30.33 0.69
C GLY A 238 -10.29 -30.39 -0.48
N VAL A 239 -11.53 -29.97 -0.22
CA VAL A 239 -12.66 -30.07 -1.18
C VAL A 239 -12.53 -29.02 -2.30
N TYR A 240 -11.80 -27.95 -2.04
CA TYR A 240 -11.56 -26.84 -2.95
C TYR A 240 -10.06 -26.67 -3.20
N ALA A 241 -9.42 -27.72 -3.75
CA ALA A 241 -8.07 -27.56 -4.28
C ALA A 241 -8.09 -26.63 -5.48
N SER A 242 -6.99 -25.90 -5.68
CA SER A 242 -6.86 -24.97 -6.81
C SER A 242 -7.07 -25.67 -8.15
N THR A 243 -7.68 -24.95 -9.09
CA THR A 243 -7.80 -25.37 -10.49
C THR A 243 -6.66 -24.85 -11.36
N LEU A 244 -5.76 -24.03 -10.81
CA LEU A 244 -4.60 -23.50 -11.48
C LEU A 244 -3.50 -24.57 -11.59
N ASP A 245 -2.60 -24.40 -12.55
CA ASP A 245 -1.38 -25.21 -12.67
C ASP A 245 -0.36 -24.73 -11.63
N LEU A 246 -0.43 -25.32 -10.44
CA LEU A 246 0.40 -24.95 -9.29
C LEU A 246 1.75 -25.64 -9.33
N GLU A 247 2.80 -24.92 -8.95
CA GLU A 247 4.15 -25.45 -8.77
C GLU A 247 4.34 -26.15 -7.41
N GLY A 248 3.47 -25.88 -6.45
CA GLY A 248 3.50 -26.47 -5.12
C GLY A 248 2.39 -25.96 -4.21
N SER A 249 2.47 -26.33 -2.93
CA SER A 249 1.49 -25.92 -1.92
C SER A 249 1.78 -24.52 -1.37
N CYS A 250 0.82 -23.96 -0.62
CA CYS A 250 1.03 -22.72 0.15
C CYS A 250 2.11 -22.86 1.23
N ASN A 251 2.58 -24.07 1.55
CA ASN A 251 3.62 -24.26 2.56
C ASN A 251 4.88 -23.48 2.17
N ALA A 252 5.40 -22.68 3.11
CA ALA A 252 6.61 -21.90 2.87
C ALA A 252 7.84 -22.73 2.45
N ASP A 253 7.89 -24.02 2.78
CA ASP A 253 8.99 -24.90 2.37
C ASP A 253 9.00 -25.19 0.87
N ASP A 254 7.87 -25.03 0.17
CA ASP A 254 7.76 -25.25 -1.26
C ASP A 254 8.27 -24.04 -2.06
N TRP A 255 7.97 -22.81 -1.65
CA TRP A 255 8.25 -21.58 -2.42
C TRP A 255 9.38 -20.70 -1.84
N ALA A 256 9.65 -20.73 -0.53
CA ALA A 256 10.73 -19.96 0.06
C ALA A 256 12.12 -20.23 -0.54
N PRO A 257 12.44 -21.42 -1.09
CA PRO A 257 13.70 -21.64 -1.80
C PRO A 257 13.93 -20.66 -2.96
N LEU A 258 12.86 -20.15 -3.64
CA LEU A 258 12.99 -19.14 -4.69
C LEU A 258 13.58 -17.83 -4.16
N THR A 259 13.20 -17.42 -2.95
CA THR A 259 13.69 -16.19 -2.33
C THR A 259 15.17 -16.24 -1.94
N LYS A 260 15.81 -17.41 -1.97
CA LYS A 260 17.24 -17.54 -1.67
C LYS A 260 18.13 -17.09 -2.83
N GLN A 261 17.62 -17.14 -4.05
CA GLN A 261 18.38 -16.90 -5.27
C GLN A 261 17.89 -15.70 -6.05
N ASN A 262 16.66 -15.24 -5.80
CA ASN A 262 16.01 -14.19 -6.57
C ASN A 262 15.47 -13.09 -5.64
N VAL A 263 15.48 -11.87 -6.11
CA VAL A 263 14.66 -10.80 -5.56
C VAL A 263 13.21 -11.11 -5.90
N CYS A 264 12.35 -11.14 -4.90
CA CYS A 264 10.97 -11.57 -5.08
C CYS A 264 9.96 -10.51 -4.66
N GLU A 265 8.83 -10.49 -5.36
CA GLU A 265 7.59 -9.88 -4.88
C GLU A 265 6.59 -11.00 -4.56
N ILE A 266 6.19 -11.11 -3.29
CA ILE A 266 5.35 -12.19 -2.78
C ILE A 266 3.94 -11.64 -2.59
N PHE A 267 2.97 -12.30 -3.19
CA PHE A 267 1.54 -11.99 -3.07
C PHE A 267 0.87 -13.11 -2.26
N HIS A 268 0.56 -12.79 -1.01
CA HIS A 268 -0.18 -13.71 -0.13
C HIS A 268 -1.65 -13.32 -0.06
N GLU A 269 -2.53 -14.26 -0.34
CA GLU A 269 -3.97 -14.07 -0.24
C GLU A 269 -4.61 -15.24 0.47
N SER A 270 -5.00 -15.04 1.72
CA SER A 270 -5.78 -15.93 2.56
C SER A 270 -6.07 -15.26 3.89
N HIS A 271 -6.53 -16.03 4.88
CA HIS A 271 -6.65 -15.54 6.23
C HIS A 271 -5.28 -15.10 6.79
N ALA A 272 -5.30 -14.02 7.54
CA ALA A 272 -4.14 -13.53 8.27
C ALA A 272 -4.57 -12.88 9.59
N ASN A 273 -3.63 -12.70 10.49
CA ASN A 273 -3.74 -11.83 11.64
C ASN A 273 -2.37 -11.20 11.94
N LYS A 274 -2.28 -10.42 13.02
CA LYS A 274 -1.04 -9.72 13.37
C LYS A 274 0.19 -10.63 13.53
N ASP A 275 0.01 -11.91 13.78
CA ASP A 275 1.10 -12.85 14.09
C ASP A 275 1.34 -13.90 12.99
N VAL A 276 0.38 -14.06 12.06
CA VAL A 276 0.34 -15.20 11.13
C VAL A 276 -0.20 -14.81 9.76
N LEU A 277 0.46 -15.31 8.71
CA LEU A 277 -0.10 -15.50 7.37
C LEU A 277 -0.48 -16.97 7.24
N SER A 278 -1.74 -17.26 6.92
CA SER A 278 -2.29 -18.62 6.91
C SER A 278 -2.70 -19.08 5.52
N GLN A 279 -2.93 -20.36 5.35
CA GLN A 279 -3.74 -20.91 4.25
C GLN A 279 -5.02 -21.49 4.80
N THR A 280 -6.06 -21.56 3.98
CA THR A 280 -7.35 -22.17 4.29
C THR A 280 -7.48 -23.51 3.58
N ILE A 281 -7.89 -24.53 4.31
CA ILE A 281 -8.15 -25.88 3.77
C ILE A 281 -9.59 -26.23 4.10
N PHE A 282 -10.44 -26.35 3.08
CA PHE A 282 -11.84 -26.74 3.24
C PHE A 282 -11.99 -28.25 3.30
N THR A 283 -12.60 -28.75 4.37
CA THR A 283 -12.89 -30.16 4.59
C THR A 283 -14.28 -30.57 4.13
N GLY A 284 -15.16 -29.59 3.89
CA GLY A 284 -16.54 -29.77 3.44
C GLY A 284 -17.01 -28.59 2.60
N ARG A 285 -18.29 -28.62 2.16
CA ARG A 285 -18.90 -27.57 1.33
C ARG A 285 -19.61 -26.49 2.14
N GLY A 286 -19.67 -26.62 3.46
CA GLY A 286 -20.26 -25.61 4.35
C GLY A 286 -19.34 -24.42 4.55
N LYS A 287 -19.91 -23.25 4.79
CA LYS A 287 -19.18 -22.00 5.01
C LYS A 287 -18.12 -22.09 6.12
N TYR A 288 -18.32 -22.99 7.08
CA TYR A 288 -17.42 -23.15 8.24
C TYR A 288 -16.70 -24.52 8.27
N ASP A 289 -16.80 -25.29 7.19
CA ASP A 289 -16.14 -26.59 7.09
C ASP A 289 -14.69 -26.43 6.64
N TYR A 290 -13.92 -25.62 7.36
CA TYR A 290 -12.50 -25.38 7.05
C TYR A 290 -11.65 -25.29 8.31
N TYR A 291 -10.34 -25.43 8.13
CA TYR A 291 -9.32 -25.08 9.10
C TYR A 291 -8.22 -24.25 8.43
N CYS A 292 -7.54 -23.44 9.23
CA CYS A 292 -6.37 -22.67 8.76
C CYS A 292 -5.08 -23.33 9.25
N THR A 293 -4.06 -23.32 8.41
CA THR A 293 -2.71 -23.70 8.79
C THR A 293 -1.75 -22.53 8.56
N ASP A 294 -0.72 -22.45 9.40
CA ASP A 294 0.26 -21.38 9.33
C ASP A 294 1.17 -21.55 8.11
N VAL A 295 1.23 -20.55 7.26
CA VAL A 295 2.21 -20.43 6.17
C VAL A 295 3.47 -19.79 6.71
N LEU A 296 3.33 -18.61 7.33
CA LEU A 296 4.38 -17.85 7.98
C LEU A 296 3.87 -17.28 9.31
N THR A 297 4.72 -17.25 10.31
CA THR A 297 4.43 -16.62 11.61
C THR A 297 5.50 -15.59 11.95
N THR A 298 5.24 -14.74 12.93
CA THR A 298 6.25 -13.81 13.48
C THR A 298 7.53 -14.53 13.92
N ASN A 299 7.43 -15.81 14.32
CA ASN A 299 8.59 -16.63 14.73
C ASN A 299 9.33 -17.30 13.57
N THR A 300 8.69 -17.45 12.41
CA THR A 300 9.25 -18.23 11.30
C THR A 300 9.62 -17.37 10.09
N ILE A 301 9.00 -16.21 9.87
CA ILE A 301 9.13 -15.42 8.66
C ILE A 301 10.60 -15.08 8.33
N ASN A 302 11.36 -14.53 9.28
CA ASN A 302 12.74 -14.16 9.03
C ASN A 302 13.69 -15.37 8.92
N ARG A 303 13.29 -16.54 9.45
CA ARG A 303 14.05 -17.78 9.29
C ARG A 303 13.79 -18.45 7.94
N LYS A 304 12.54 -18.41 7.47
CA LYS A 304 12.13 -19.01 6.19
C LYS A 304 12.55 -18.11 5.01
N LEU A 305 12.39 -16.80 5.13
CA LEU A 305 12.69 -15.81 4.11
C LEU A 305 13.99 -15.05 4.44
N ASN A 306 15.09 -15.78 4.57
CA ASN A 306 16.40 -15.27 4.97
C ASN A 306 17.40 -15.12 3.80
N GLY A 307 16.92 -15.24 2.57
CA GLY A 307 17.75 -15.15 1.36
C GLY A 307 17.93 -13.72 0.84
N MET A 308 17.56 -13.50 -0.42
CA MET A 308 17.59 -12.18 -1.06
C MET A 308 16.54 -11.25 -0.45
N PRO A 309 16.69 -9.93 -0.60
CA PRO A 309 15.63 -8.98 -0.25
C PRO A 309 14.33 -9.28 -1.01
N TYR A 310 13.19 -9.07 -0.36
CA TYR A 310 11.88 -9.32 -0.96
C TYR A 310 10.87 -8.24 -0.59
N PHE A 311 9.80 -8.14 -1.38
CA PHE A 311 8.63 -7.32 -1.12
C PHE A 311 7.43 -8.22 -0.82
N LEU A 312 6.55 -7.81 0.12
CA LEU A 312 5.41 -8.62 0.57
C LEU A 312 4.09 -7.89 0.39
N ASN A 313 3.25 -8.36 -0.50
CA ASN A 313 1.86 -7.94 -0.62
C ASN A 313 0.97 -8.97 0.08
N THR A 314 0.11 -8.55 0.99
CA THR A 314 -0.83 -9.45 1.64
C THR A 314 -2.23 -8.88 1.71
N GLY A 315 -3.20 -9.59 1.14
CA GLY A 315 -4.62 -9.29 1.18
C GLY A 315 -5.36 -9.90 2.38
N GLY A 316 -4.64 -10.49 3.34
CA GLY A 316 -5.25 -11.07 4.54
C GLY A 316 -5.66 -10.03 5.58
N CYS A 317 -6.43 -10.48 6.59
CA CYS A 317 -6.93 -9.61 7.66
C CYS A 317 -5.85 -9.23 8.67
N GLN A 318 -5.69 -7.96 8.97
CA GLN A 318 -4.89 -7.41 10.08
C GLN A 318 -3.40 -7.81 10.17
N PRO A 319 -2.66 -8.19 9.11
CA PRO A 319 -1.24 -8.55 9.25
C PRO A 319 -0.38 -7.38 9.74
N ALA A 320 -0.82 -6.14 9.52
CA ALA A 320 -0.16 -4.92 9.96
C ALA A 320 -0.87 -4.23 11.15
N LYS A 321 -1.71 -4.94 11.92
CA LYS A 321 -2.50 -4.38 13.04
C LYS A 321 -1.65 -3.49 13.94
N GLY A 322 -2.10 -2.25 14.15
CA GLY A 322 -1.44 -1.25 14.97
C GLY A 322 -0.10 -0.74 14.40
N MET A 323 0.31 -1.16 13.19
CA MET A 323 1.58 -0.82 12.55
C MET A 323 2.80 -1.04 13.45
N SER A 324 2.72 -1.97 14.41
CA SER A 324 3.80 -2.28 15.35
C SER A 324 3.62 -3.67 15.95
N GLY A 325 4.73 -4.38 16.20
CA GLY A 325 4.72 -5.68 16.90
C GLY A 325 3.90 -6.76 16.17
N ASN A 326 3.88 -6.76 14.85
CA ASN A 326 3.11 -7.63 13.99
C ASN A 326 4.02 -8.34 12.97
N ILE A 327 3.45 -9.22 12.14
CA ILE A 327 4.21 -10.01 11.17
C ILE A 327 4.88 -9.11 10.10
N ILE A 328 4.27 -7.98 9.73
CA ILE A 328 4.85 -7.04 8.75
C ILE A 328 6.08 -6.35 9.35
N THR A 329 5.99 -5.80 10.55
CA THR A 329 7.16 -5.19 11.23
C THR A 329 8.26 -6.21 11.48
N LYS A 330 7.88 -7.47 11.75
CA LYS A 330 8.85 -8.55 11.89
C LYS A 330 9.52 -8.90 10.55
N ALA A 331 8.79 -8.92 9.45
CA ALA A 331 9.36 -9.10 8.10
C ALA A 331 10.35 -7.97 7.76
N LEU A 332 9.96 -6.71 8.01
CA LEU A 332 10.79 -5.53 7.77
C LEU A 332 12.07 -5.52 8.62
N SER A 333 12.07 -6.11 9.80
CA SER A 333 13.31 -6.30 10.60
C SER A 333 14.22 -7.43 10.06
N GLY A 334 13.75 -8.22 9.10
CA GLY A 334 14.51 -9.25 8.36
C GLY A 334 14.91 -8.80 6.97
N ARG A 335 14.65 -9.64 5.97
CA ARG A 335 15.02 -9.38 4.54
C ARG A 335 13.91 -8.66 3.75
N CYS A 336 12.73 -8.42 4.31
CA CYS A 336 11.68 -7.64 3.66
C CYS A 336 12.10 -6.17 3.52
N VAL A 337 11.95 -5.60 2.32
CA VAL A 337 12.29 -4.19 2.03
C VAL A 337 11.05 -3.31 1.90
N GLY A 338 9.88 -3.92 1.86
CA GLY A 338 8.61 -3.20 1.87
C GLY A 338 7.43 -4.16 1.83
N ALA A 339 6.26 -3.65 2.16
CA ALA A 339 5.03 -4.43 2.15
C ALA A 339 3.80 -3.57 1.83
N ILE A 340 2.80 -4.19 1.21
CA ILE A 340 1.42 -3.69 1.19
C ILE A 340 0.59 -4.62 2.06
N ALA A 341 -0.05 -4.07 3.09
CA ALA A 341 -0.77 -4.87 4.07
C ALA A 341 -1.89 -4.08 4.74
N SER A 342 -2.92 -4.80 5.23
CA SER A 342 -4.03 -4.20 5.96
C SER A 342 -3.76 -4.07 7.45
N THR A 343 -4.20 -2.96 8.03
CA THR A 343 -4.20 -2.71 9.48
C THR A 343 -5.52 -3.14 10.16
N ALA A 344 -6.56 -3.44 9.37
CA ALA A 344 -7.89 -3.84 9.83
C ALA A 344 -8.28 -5.25 9.33
N VAL A 345 -9.37 -5.78 9.88
CA VAL A 345 -10.09 -6.92 9.28
C VAL A 345 -10.66 -6.48 7.94
N LEU A 346 -10.38 -7.25 6.89
CA LEU A 346 -10.91 -7.00 5.55
C LEU A 346 -12.25 -7.68 5.37
N HIS A 347 -13.20 -6.96 4.80
CA HIS A 347 -14.54 -7.45 4.49
C HIS A 347 -14.84 -7.22 3.00
N GLY A 348 -15.92 -7.85 2.52
CA GLY A 348 -16.40 -7.60 1.16
C GLY A 348 -15.46 -8.17 0.11
N ILE A 349 -15.28 -9.49 0.13
CA ILE A 349 -14.75 -10.19 -1.03
C ILE A 349 -15.88 -10.21 -2.06
N ASP A 350 -15.83 -9.28 -2.98
CA ASP A 350 -16.76 -9.24 -4.09
C ASP A 350 -16.28 -10.24 -5.15
N ILE A 351 -16.86 -11.43 -5.10
CA ILE A 351 -16.54 -12.53 -6.03
C ILE A 351 -17.02 -12.18 -7.44
N ASP A 352 -18.08 -11.40 -7.56
CA ASP A 352 -18.57 -10.97 -8.87
C ASP A 352 -17.55 -10.06 -9.54
N CYS A 353 -16.80 -9.24 -8.78
CA CYS A 353 -15.64 -8.53 -9.30
C CYS A 353 -14.58 -9.46 -9.89
N MET A 354 -14.38 -10.66 -9.37
CA MET A 354 -13.36 -11.59 -9.86
C MET A 354 -13.74 -12.31 -11.14
N LEU A 355 -15.02 -12.55 -11.35
CA LEU A 355 -15.52 -13.35 -12.48
C LEU A 355 -15.89 -12.52 -13.70
N SER A 356 -16.14 -11.22 -13.55
CA SER A 356 -16.71 -10.36 -14.61
C SER A 356 -15.71 -9.72 -15.58
N GLY A 357 -14.41 -9.91 -15.43
CA GLY A 357 -13.43 -9.44 -16.40
C GLY A 357 -13.13 -7.94 -16.31
N GLU A 358 -13.44 -7.15 -17.35
CA GLU A 358 -13.13 -5.71 -17.40
C GLU A 358 -13.86 -4.88 -16.32
N GLU A 359 -14.94 -5.39 -15.74
CA GLU A 359 -15.65 -4.73 -14.64
C GLU A 359 -14.86 -4.66 -13.35
N TYR A 360 -13.78 -5.48 -13.17
CA TYR A 360 -12.82 -5.32 -12.09
C TYR A 360 -12.21 -3.93 -11.99
N VAL A 361 -11.95 -3.35 -13.15
CA VAL A 361 -11.27 -2.06 -13.27
C VAL A 361 -12.15 -0.92 -12.76
N GLN A 362 -13.45 -1.12 -12.75
CA GLN A 362 -14.45 -0.11 -12.38
C GLN A 362 -15.02 -0.31 -10.97
N GLY A 363 -14.70 -1.44 -10.33
CA GLY A 363 -15.19 -1.76 -8.99
C GLY A 363 -14.40 -1.06 -7.86
N TYR A 364 -15.02 -0.97 -6.71
CA TYR A 364 -14.40 -0.46 -5.48
C TYR A 364 -13.88 -1.58 -4.55
N CYS A 365 -13.54 -2.74 -5.09
CA CYS A 365 -13.00 -3.86 -4.32
C CYS A 365 -11.47 -3.82 -4.23
N LYS A 366 -10.88 -4.64 -3.33
CA LYS A 366 -9.43 -4.75 -3.16
C LYS A 366 -8.67 -5.11 -4.45
N TYR A 367 -9.33 -5.80 -5.40
CA TYR A 367 -8.73 -6.13 -6.69
C TYR A 367 -8.59 -4.93 -7.60
N SER A 368 -9.44 -3.92 -7.47
CA SER A 368 -9.26 -2.64 -8.17
C SER A 368 -7.97 -1.96 -7.73
N LEU A 369 -7.65 -2.03 -6.43
CA LEU A 369 -6.37 -1.54 -5.90
C LEU A 369 -5.21 -2.34 -6.49
N LEU A 370 -5.28 -3.68 -6.47
CA LEU A 370 -4.20 -4.53 -7.00
C LEU A 370 -4.05 -4.37 -8.52
N TYR A 371 -5.16 -4.21 -9.26
CA TYR A 371 -5.13 -3.94 -10.70
C TYR A 371 -4.42 -2.61 -10.99
N GLY A 372 -4.83 -1.52 -10.33
CA GLY A 372 -4.21 -0.21 -10.50
C GLY A 372 -2.73 -0.23 -10.14
N TYR A 373 -2.36 -0.95 -9.08
CA TYR A 373 -0.97 -1.16 -8.69
C TYR A 373 -0.14 -1.86 -9.77
N LEU A 374 -0.58 -3.02 -10.26
CA LEU A 374 0.17 -3.79 -11.26
C LEU A 374 0.24 -3.06 -12.61
N LYS A 375 -0.86 -2.41 -13.02
CA LYS A 375 -0.90 -1.60 -14.23
C LYS A 375 0.11 -0.46 -14.17
N ALA A 376 0.09 0.34 -13.12
CA ALA A 376 1.01 1.47 -12.97
C ALA A 376 2.47 1.00 -12.93
N LYS A 377 2.77 -0.11 -12.26
CA LYS A 377 4.12 -0.72 -12.31
C LYS A 377 4.53 -1.09 -13.74
N SER A 378 3.64 -1.69 -14.52
CA SER A 378 3.93 -2.05 -15.91
C SER A 378 4.17 -0.83 -16.82
N GLU A 379 3.67 0.32 -16.42
CA GLU A 379 3.87 1.62 -17.07
C GLU A 379 5.13 2.36 -16.56
N GLY A 380 5.89 1.75 -15.64
CA GLY A 380 7.16 2.27 -15.14
C GLY A 380 7.05 3.08 -13.84
N ALA A 381 5.89 3.07 -13.16
CA ALA A 381 5.76 3.71 -11.85
C ALA A 381 6.57 2.95 -10.79
N THR A 382 7.14 3.69 -9.84
CA THR A 382 7.70 3.11 -8.62
C THR A 382 6.62 2.39 -7.81
N ARG A 383 6.98 1.53 -6.87
CA ARG A 383 5.98 0.83 -6.04
C ARG A 383 5.11 1.77 -5.22
N ALA A 384 5.70 2.84 -4.70
CA ALA A 384 4.96 3.83 -3.94
C ALA A 384 3.93 4.57 -4.81
N GLU A 385 4.34 4.99 -6.01
CA GLU A 385 3.44 5.62 -7.00
C GLU A 385 2.37 4.63 -7.49
N ALA A 386 2.75 3.38 -7.75
CA ALA A 386 1.83 2.34 -8.19
C ALA A 386 0.77 2.02 -7.12
N PHE A 387 1.16 1.94 -5.84
CA PHE A 387 0.20 1.76 -4.76
C PHE A 387 -0.77 2.95 -4.66
N CYS A 388 -0.27 4.18 -4.77
CA CYS A 388 -1.10 5.38 -4.83
C CYS A 388 -2.07 5.34 -6.02
N ALA A 389 -1.62 4.90 -7.21
CA ALA A 389 -2.48 4.73 -8.38
C ALA A 389 -3.59 3.69 -8.13
N GLY A 390 -3.29 2.59 -7.45
CA GLY A 390 -4.29 1.61 -7.02
C GLY A 390 -5.31 2.19 -6.04
N GLN A 391 -4.86 2.98 -5.06
CA GLN A 391 -5.75 3.69 -4.14
C GLN A 391 -6.62 4.72 -4.87
N GLN A 392 -6.05 5.48 -5.82
CA GLN A 392 -6.79 6.45 -6.65
C GLN A 392 -7.87 5.75 -7.46
N GLN A 393 -7.56 4.62 -8.08
CA GLN A 393 -8.54 3.85 -8.85
C GLN A 393 -9.71 3.39 -7.97
N MET A 394 -9.41 2.84 -6.80
CA MET A 394 -10.43 2.40 -5.85
C MET A 394 -11.24 3.59 -5.31
N ALA A 395 -10.61 4.71 -4.93
CA ALA A 395 -11.28 5.92 -4.49
C ALA A 395 -12.20 6.51 -5.57
N GLN A 396 -11.75 6.54 -6.82
CA GLN A 396 -12.57 6.99 -7.96
C GLN A 396 -13.82 6.14 -8.14
N ALA A 397 -13.71 4.81 -7.97
CA ALA A 397 -14.86 3.91 -8.05
C ALA A 397 -15.87 4.17 -6.92
N PHE A 398 -15.42 4.51 -5.70
CA PHE A 398 -16.32 4.91 -4.61
C PHE A 398 -17.09 6.19 -4.94
N ILE A 399 -16.41 7.21 -5.45
CA ILE A 399 -17.06 8.47 -5.82
C ILE A 399 -18.10 8.25 -6.94
N GLN A 400 -17.81 7.38 -7.90
CA GLN A 400 -18.71 7.07 -9.01
C GLN A 400 -19.93 6.24 -8.61
N ASN A 401 -19.84 5.47 -7.52
CA ASN A 401 -20.88 4.54 -7.06
C ASN A 401 -21.49 4.95 -5.71
N ALA A 402 -21.45 6.23 -5.34
CA ALA A 402 -21.96 6.72 -4.05
C ALA A 402 -23.45 6.40 -3.83
N ASP A 403 -24.25 6.29 -4.89
CA ASP A 403 -25.68 5.98 -4.83
C ASP A 403 -25.99 4.46 -4.86
N THR A 404 -25.03 3.60 -4.51
CA THR A 404 -25.23 2.14 -4.55
C THR A 404 -26.30 1.67 -3.56
N THR A 405 -27.08 0.65 -3.98
CA THR A 405 -28.04 -0.02 -3.08
C THR A 405 -27.40 -1.10 -2.22
N ASP A 406 -26.17 -1.53 -2.53
CA ASP A 406 -25.38 -2.46 -1.72
C ASP A 406 -24.52 -1.71 -0.71
N VAL A 407 -25.19 -1.18 0.32
CA VAL A 407 -24.56 -0.34 1.36
C VAL A 407 -23.48 -1.12 2.13
N GLN A 408 -23.73 -2.40 2.43
CA GLN A 408 -22.76 -3.22 3.17
C GLN A 408 -21.46 -3.41 2.38
N SER A 409 -21.55 -3.82 1.12
CA SER A 409 -20.36 -4.01 0.28
C SER A 409 -19.63 -2.69 0.06
N TYR A 410 -20.35 -1.61 -0.17
CA TYR A 410 -19.78 -0.28 -0.35
C TYR A 410 -19.01 0.20 0.88
N GLN A 411 -19.62 0.22 2.05
CA GLN A 411 -18.98 0.70 3.28
C GLN A 411 -17.84 -0.22 3.75
N SER A 412 -18.01 -1.54 3.64
CA SER A 412 -16.95 -2.48 4.02
C SER A 412 -15.70 -2.36 3.13
N ASN A 413 -15.88 -2.12 1.83
CA ASN A 413 -14.76 -1.87 0.94
C ASN A 413 -14.14 -0.48 1.12
N LEU A 414 -14.91 0.53 1.50
CA LEU A 414 -14.39 1.83 1.89
C LEU A 414 -13.49 1.71 3.14
N ASN A 415 -13.90 0.89 4.11
CA ASN A 415 -13.03 0.52 5.23
C ASN A 415 -11.73 -0.16 4.76
N ASN A 416 -11.79 -1.05 3.75
CA ASN A 416 -10.60 -1.69 3.18
C ASN A 416 -9.66 -0.66 2.54
N LEU A 417 -10.19 0.36 1.82
CA LEU A 417 -9.38 1.43 1.24
C LEU A 417 -8.57 2.17 2.31
N LEU A 418 -9.19 2.51 3.45
CA LEU A 418 -8.51 3.16 4.57
C LEU A 418 -7.48 2.25 5.24
N ALA A 419 -7.74 0.95 5.28
CA ALA A 419 -6.94 -0.02 6.02
C ALA A 419 -5.66 -0.47 5.29
N PHE A 420 -5.64 -0.47 3.94
CA PHE A 420 -4.45 -0.84 3.18
C PHE A 420 -3.37 0.23 3.26
N GLN A 421 -2.16 -0.18 3.66
CA GLN A 421 -1.02 0.70 3.88
C GLN A 421 0.21 0.20 3.12
N ASN A 422 1.07 1.13 2.71
CA ASN A 422 2.38 0.84 2.10
C ASN A 422 3.48 1.03 3.15
N PHE A 423 4.29 0.00 3.33
CA PHE A 423 5.38 -0.05 4.30
C PHE A 423 6.74 -0.20 3.61
N GLY A 424 7.77 0.47 4.14
CA GLY A 424 9.12 0.44 3.60
C GLY A 424 9.69 1.83 3.39
N LEU A 425 10.51 1.99 2.34
CA LEU A 425 10.97 3.28 1.84
C LEU A 425 10.30 3.58 0.50
N ILE A 426 10.13 4.87 0.20
CA ILE A 426 9.79 5.35 -1.12
C ILE A 426 10.89 4.90 -2.07
N ASP A 427 10.53 4.34 -3.22
CA ASP A 427 11.53 4.00 -4.25
C ASP A 427 12.08 5.30 -4.86
N PRO A 428 13.40 5.40 -5.10
CA PRO A 428 14.06 6.59 -5.63
C PRO A 428 13.70 6.88 -7.09
#